data_815f6467b04844b86b124573dc1c8884
#
_entry.id   815f6467b04844b86b124573dc1c8884
#
_cell.length_a   1.000
_cell.length_b   1.000
_cell.length_c   1.000
_cell.angle_alpha   90.00
_cell.angle_beta   90.00
_cell.angle_gamma   90.00
#
_symmetry.space_group_name_H-M   'P 1'
#
loop_
_entity.id
_entity.type
_entity.pdbx_description
1 polymer ?
#
loop_
_entity_poly.entity_id
_entity_poly.type
_entity_poly.pdbx_seq_one_letter_code
_entity_poly.pdbx_strand_id
1 'polypeptide(L)'
;MKTRGRIGSLCFVEIKLPGTPLLQSKPYRSGAWAPSAELTGAVAQVQNTVNGAAEQFRRQRLQPTDAEGNPTGEDLFVFEPKSVLVVGNLDQFMFQERVNVDKFRSFELYRRNTWRPEVITFDELLERARFIVEHGQVDLDEMDGQDNSDDDIPF
;
A
#
# COMPACT_ATOMS: atom_id res chain seq x y z
N MET A 1 -6.67 7.49 -1.86
CA MET A 1 -5.84 8.12 -0.80
C MET A 1 -5.07 9.28 -1.39
N LYS A 2 -5.00 10.40 -0.72
CA LYS A 2 -4.41 11.66 -1.16
C LYS A 2 -3.25 12.03 -0.22
N THR A 3 -2.15 12.50 -0.75
CA THR A 3 -1.06 13.06 0.04
C THR A 3 -1.41 14.49 0.50
N ARG A 4 -1.04 14.88 1.72
CA ARG A 4 -1.22 16.26 2.20
C ARG A 4 -0.19 17.17 1.54
N GLY A 5 -0.66 18.23 0.88
CA GLY A 5 0.16 19.25 0.23
C GLY A 5 -0.65 20.02 -0.81
N ARG A 6 -0.14 21.18 -1.26
CA ARG A 6 -0.76 21.95 -2.35
C ARG A 6 -0.82 21.18 -3.66
N ILE A 7 0.10 20.22 -3.84
CA ILE A 7 0.18 19.32 -5.00
C ILE A 7 -0.06 17.91 -4.48
N GLY A 8 -1.14 17.29 -4.92
CA GLY A 8 -1.51 15.93 -4.54
C GLY A 8 -1.27 14.93 -5.67
N SER A 9 -0.97 13.68 -5.30
CA SER A 9 -0.95 12.53 -6.21
C SER A 9 -1.98 11.49 -5.79
N LEU A 10 -2.54 10.77 -6.77
CA LEU A 10 -3.48 9.68 -6.52
C LEU A 10 -2.73 8.36 -6.24
N CYS A 11 -3.26 7.62 -5.27
CA CYS A 11 -2.90 6.23 -5.04
C CYS A 11 -4.18 5.40 -5.03
N PHE A 12 -4.20 4.35 -5.83
CA PHE A 12 -5.30 3.38 -5.86
C PHE A 12 -5.00 2.25 -4.89
N VAL A 13 -5.94 1.95 -4.02
CA VAL A 13 -5.81 0.85 -3.06
C VAL A 13 -7.02 -0.06 -3.21
N GLU A 14 -6.78 -1.30 -3.56
CA GLU A 14 -7.77 -2.38 -3.54
C GLU A 14 -7.54 -3.21 -2.28
N ILE A 15 -8.60 -3.51 -1.56
CA ILE A 15 -8.54 -4.30 -0.33
C ILE A 15 -9.43 -5.52 -0.50
N LYS A 16 -8.85 -6.70 -0.40
CA LYS A 16 -9.54 -7.99 -0.35
C LYS A 16 -9.64 -8.47 1.10
N LEU A 17 -10.10 -9.69 1.32
CA LEU A 17 -10.18 -10.24 2.67
C LEU A 17 -8.84 -10.82 3.15
N PRO A 18 -8.57 -10.81 4.46
CA PRO A 18 -7.38 -11.46 5.03
C PRO A 18 -7.33 -12.97 4.74
N GLY A 19 -8.49 -13.63 4.61
CA GLY A 19 -8.60 -15.04 4.28
C GLY A 19 -8.54 -15.37 2.77
N THR A 20 -8.36 -14.37 1.90
CA THR A 20 -8.26 -14.62 0.46
C THR A 20 -7.05 -15.49 0.16
N PRO A 21 -7.20 -16.62 -0.55
CA PRO A 21 -6.08 -17.49 -0.89
C PRO A 21 -5.03 -16.76 -1.74
N LEU A 22 -3.76 -16.90 -1.37
CA LEU A 22 -2.65 -16.32 -2.13
C LEU A 22 -2.15 -17.27 -3.24
N LEU A 23 -2.20 -18.58 -2.97
CA LEU A 23 -1.80 -19.62 -3.90
C LEU A 23 -2.92 -20.61 -4.13
N GLN A 24 -2.82 -21.39 -5.20
CA GLN A 24 -3.70 -22.52 -5.45
C GLN A 24 -3.53 -23.58 -4.37
N SER A 25 -4.57 -24.40 -4.14
CA SER A 25 -4.58 -25.45 -3.11
C SER A 25 -3.63 -26.61 -3.42
N LYS A 26 -3.26 -26.78 -4.69
CA LYS A 26 -2.35 -27.85 -5.16
C LYS A 26 -1.15 -27.24 -5.88
N PRO A 27 0.04 -27.84 -5.74
CA PRO A 27 1.20 -27.39 -6.50
C PRO A 27 0.97 -27.64 -8.01
N TYR A 28 1.45 -26.69 -8.83
CA TYR A 28 1.48 -26.85 -10.28
C TYR A 28 2.45 -27.96 -10.69
N ARG A 29 3.59 -28.03 -10.00
CA ARG A 29 4.58 -29.11 -10.04
C ARG A 29 5.38 -29.12 -8.74
N SER A 30 6.23 -30.14 -8.52
CA SER A 30 7.05 -30.22 -7.31
C SER A 30 7.78 -28.90 -7.03
N GLY A 31 7.60 -28.36 -5.82
CA GLY A 31 8.23 -27.14 -5.34
C GLY A 31 7.74 -25.83 -5.98
N ALA A 32 6.76 -25.87 -6.89
CA ALA A 32 6.23 -24.68 -7.55
C ALA A 32 4.71 -24.58 -7.40
N TRP A 33 4.24 -23.45 -6.88
CA TRP A 33 2.83 -23.16 -6.65
C TRP A 33 2.38 -21.98 -7.51
N ALA A 34 1.27 -22.15 -8.20
CA ALA A 34 0.67 -21.04 -8.96
C ALA A 34 -0.08 -20.08 -8.01
N PRO A 35 -0.11 -18.76 -8.31
CA PRO A 35 -0.98 -17.85 -7.60
C PRO A 35 -2.45 -18.28 -7.74
N SER A 36 -3.28 -17.92 -6.77
CA SER A 36 -4.71 -18.21 -6.83
C SER A 36 -5.41 -17.44 -7.95
N ALA A 37 -6.61 -17.87 -8.33
CA ALA A 37 -7.46 -17.13 -9.26
C ALA A 37 -7.90 -15.78 -8.66
N GLU A 38 -8.15 -15.77 -7.35
CA GLU A 38 -8.52 -14.56 -6.60
C GLU A 38 -7.40 -13.53 -6.60
N LEU A 39 -6.16 -13.95 -6.35
CA LEU A 39 -5.01 -13.04 -6.37
C LEU A 39 -4.76 -12.48 -7.77
N THR A 40 -4.73 -13.34 -8.78
CA THR A 40 -4.49 -12.90 -10.18
C THR A 40 -5.63 -12.04 -10.70
N GLY A 41 -6.88 -12.36 -10.35
CA GLY A 41 -8.05 -11.55 -10.68
C GLY A 41 -8.02 -10.18 -10.01
N ALA A 42 -7.62 -10.11 -8.73
CA ALA A 42 -7.47 -8.85 -8.01
C ALA A 42 -6.38 -7.96 -8.63
N VAL A 43 -5.23 -8.53 -9.01
CA VAL A 43 -4.18 -7.79 -9.72
C VAL A 43 -4.71 -7.21 -11.03
N ALA A 44 -5.38 -8.03 -11.85
CA ALA A 44 -5.97 -7.57 -13.11
C ALA A 44 -7.03 -6.48 -12.90
N GLN A 45 -7.86 -6.59 -11.86
CA GLN A 45 -8.86 -5.58 -11.51
C GLN A 45 -8.20 -4.24 -11.20
N VAL A 46 -7.17 -4.21 -10.35
CA VAL A 46 -6.43 -2.98 -10.02
C VAL A 46 -5.80 -2.37 -11.27
N GLN A 47 -5.15 -3.19 -12.09
CA GLN A 47 -4.53 -2.72 -13.34
C GLN A 47 -5.54 -2.07 -14.28
N ASN A 48 -6.70 -2.67 -14.48
CA ASN A 48 -7.78 -2.10 -15.29
C ASN A 48 -8.32 -0.80 -14.70
N THR A 49 -8.51 -0.73 -13.38
CA THR A 49 -8.98 0.48 -12.69
C THR A 49 -7.99 1.64 -12.87
N VAL A 50 -6.69 1.38 -12.69
CA VAL A 50 -5.63 2.37 -12.86
C VAL A 50 -5.55 2.85 -14.29
N ASN A 51 -5.62 1.93 -15.28
CA ASN A 51 -5.60 2.28 -16.69
C ASN A 51 -6.80 3.15 -17.08
N GLY A 52 -8.01 2.76 -16.68
CA GLY A 52 -9.23 3.54 -16.94
C GLY A 52 -9.17 4.94 -16.32
N ALA A 53 -8.65 5.06 -15.09
CA ALA A 53 -8.44 6.35 -14.46
C ALA A 53 -7.39 7.18 -15.20
N ALA A 54 -6.27 6.59 -15.58
CA ALA A 54 -5.21 7.28 -16.34
C ALA A 54 -5.72 7.80 -17.69
N GLU A 55 -6.55 7.04 -18.39
CA GLU A 55 -7.18 7.46 -19.65
C GLU A 55 -8.16 8.62 -19.42
N GLN A 56 -9.01 8.53 -18.40
CA GLN A 56 -9.99 9.56 -18.06
C GLN A 56 -9.32 10.87 -17.67
N PHE A 57 -8.23 10.80 -16.89
CA PHE A 57 -7.59 11.99 -16.30
C PHE A 57 -6.35 12.47 -17.04
N ARG A 58 -5.90 11.79 -18.09
CA ARG A 58 -4.67 12.12 -18.84
C ARG A 58 -4.60 13.58 -19.33
N ARG A 59 -5.75 14.26 -19.46
CA ARG A 59 -5.86 15.63 -19.96
C ARG A 59 -6.57 16.58 -19.00
N GLN A 60 -6.89 16.13 -17.80
CA GLN A 60 -7.68 16.94 -16.86
C GLN A 60 -6.89 17.19 -15.59
N ARG A 61 -6.77 18.46 -15.25
CA ARG A 61 -6.43 18.91 -13.90
C ARG A 61 -7.66 18.64 -13.04
N LEU A 62 -7.53 17.77 -12.06
CA LEU A 62 -8.61 17.55 -11.09
C LEU A 62 -8.56 18.65 -10.05
N GLN A 63 -9.66 19.38 -9.92
CA GLN A 63 -9.88 20.33 -8.84
C GLN A 63 -10.82 19.68 -7.83
N PRO A 64 -10.30 19.17 -6.70
CA PRO A 64 -11.14 18.61 -5.67
C PRO A 64 -12.08 19.66 -5.10
N THR A 65 -13.31 19.22 -4.81
CA THR A 65 -14.30 20.03 -4.09
C THR A 65 -14.49 19.46 -2.68
N ASP A 66 -14.91 20.34 -1.74
CA ASP A 66 -15.38 19.93 -0.42
C ASP A 66 -16.77 19.27 -0.48
N ALA A 67 -17.34 18.92 0.69
CA ALA A 67 -18.66 18.29 0.78
C ALA A 67 -19.80 19.20 0.27
N GLU A 68 -19.59 20.51 0.28
CA GLU A 68 -20.53 21.54 -0.18
C GLU A 68 -20.33 21.88 -1.68
N GLY A 69 -19.30 21.29 -2.33
CA GLY A 69 -19.01 21.49 -3.75
C GLY A 69 -18.08 22.67 -4.06
N ASN A 70 -17.51 23.33 -3.05
CA ASN A 70 -16.60 24.45 -3.27
C ASN A 70 -15.19 23.93 -3.63
N PRO A 71 -14.43 24.61 -4.52
CA PRO A 71 -13.05 24.24 -4.83
C PRO A 71 -12.17 24.30 -3.57
N THR A 72 -11.41 23.23 -3.30
CA THR A 72 -10.50 23.18 -2.13
C THR A 72 -9.20 23.95 -2.33
N GLY A 73 -8.98 24.53 -3.51
CA GLY A 73 -7.73 25.21 -3.86
C GLY A 73 -6.54 24.28 -4.07
N GLU A 74 -6.78 22.99 -4.10
CA GLU A 74 -5.75 21.96 -4.34
C GLU A 74 -5.77 21.49 -5.77
N ASP A 75 -4.58 21.18 -6.30
CA ASP A 75 -4.39 20.56 -7.60
C ASP A 75 -4.01 19.09 -7.46
N LEU A 76 -4.78 18.21 -8.09
CA LEU A 76 -4.48 16.80 -8.19
C LEU A 76 -3.95 16.49 -9.59
N PHE A 77 -2.77 15.89 -9.64
CA PHE A 77 -2.17 15.41 -10.87
C PHE A 77 -2.17 13.87 -10.88
N VAL A 78 -2.55 13.30 -12.02
CA VAL A 78 -2.60 11.85 -12.22
C VAL A 78 -1.48 11.48 -13.19
N PHE A 79 -0.24 11.45 -12.68
CA PHE A 79 0.91 10.94 -13.42
C PHE A 79 1.30 9.58 -12.85
N GLU A 80 1.14 8.53 -13.63
CA GLU A 80 1.50 7.16 -13.22
C GLU A 80 1.10 6.83 -11.76
N PRO A 81 -0.20 6.82 -11.43
CA PRO A 81 -0.65 6.70 -10.06
C PRO A 81 -0.13 5.39 -9.43
N LYS A 82 0.31 5.48 -8.18
CA LYS A 82 0.65 4.29 -7.41
C LYS A 82 -0.59 3.43 -7.20
N SER A 83 -0.38 2.13 -7.18
CA SER A 83 -1.44 1.18 -6.86
C SER A 83 -0.94 0.12 -5.89
N VAL A 84 -1.79 -0.22 -4.93
CA VAL A 84 -1.53 -1.18 -3.88
C VAL A 84 -2.71 -2.16 -3.83
N LEU A 85 -2.41 -3.44 -3.70
CA LEU A 85 -3.36 -4.50 -3.43
C LEU A 85 -3.07 -5.07 -2.05
N VAL A 86 -4.02 -4.93 -1.11
CA VAL A 86 -3.96 -5.56 0.20
C VAL A 86 -4.78 -6.85 0.16
N VAL A 87 -4.14 -8.00 0.35
CA VAL A 87 -4.79 -9.31 0.14
C VAL A 87 -4.15 -10.42 0.96
N GLY A 88 -4.97 -11.25 1.57
CA GLY A 88 -4.51 -12.46 2.24
C GLY A 88 -3.61 -12.20 3.45
N ASN A 89 -2.96 -13.28 3.93
CA ASN A 89 -2.09 -13.27 5.09
C ASN A 89 -0.98 -14.31 4.90
N LEU A 90 0.24 -14.03 5.33
CA LEU A 90 1.40 -14.94 5.23
C LEU A 90 1.26 -16.20 6.09
N ASP A 91 0.35 -16.19 7.09
CA ASP A 91 0.02 -17.39 7.89
C ASP A 91 -0.43 -18.58 7.02
N GLN A 92 -0.93 -18.32 5.79
CA GLN A 92 -1.27 -19.37 4.82
C GLN A 92 -0.07 -20.24 4.41
N PHE A 93 1.14 -19.76 4.67
CA PHE A 93 2.39 -20.50 4.38
C PHE A 93 2.93 -21.23 5.61
N MET A 94 2.28 -21.11 6.78
CA MET A 94 2.71 -21.80 7.97
C MET A 94 2.18 -23.24 8.00
N PHE A 95 3.05 -24.16 8.42
CA PHE A 95 2.72 -25.54 8.68
C PHE A 95 3.45 -26.00 9.96
N GLN A 96 2.69 -26.37 10.98
CA GLN A 96 3.24 -26.79 12.30
C GLN A 96 4.32 -25.80 12.80
N GLU A 97 3.99 -24.52 12.89
CA GLU A 97 4.86 -23.43 13.35
C GLU A 97 6.13 -23.18 12.47
N ARG A 98 6.21 -23.77 11.31
CA ARG A 98 7.30 -23.59 10.37
C ARG A 98 6.78 -23.07 9.03
N VAL A 99 7.60 -22.25 8.37
CA VAL A 99 7.28 -21.75 7.04
C VAL A 99 7.42 -22.84 6.00
N ASN A 100 6.40 -23.07 5.18
CA ASN A 100 6.52 -23.83 3.95
C ASN A 100 7.27 -22.98 2.92
N VAL A 101 8.58 -23.21 2.83
CA VAL A 101 9.50 -22.42 2.03
C VAL A 101 9.14 -22.41 0.53
N ASP A 102 8.63 -23.51 -0.02
CA ASP A 102 8.28 -23.60 -1.43
C ASP A 102 7.05 -22.74 -1.78
N LYS A 103 6.04 -22.73 -0.89
CA LYS A 103 4.87 -21.86 -1.04
C LYS A 103 5.27 -20.41 -0.91
N PHE A 104 5.98 -20.05 0.16
CA PHE A 104 6.41 -18.68 0.41
C PHE A 104 7.27 -18.15 -0.75
N ARG A 105 8.26 -18.93 -1.20
CA ARG A 105 9.09 -18.58 -2.35
C ARG A 105 8.26 -18.37 -3.62
N SER A 106 7.27 -19.22 -3.88
CA SER A 106 6.40 -19.10 -5.06
C SER A 106 5.60 -17.80 -5.04
N PHE A 107 5.05 -17.42 -3.88
CA PHE A 107 4.36 -16.15 -3.68
C PHE A 107 5.30 -14.95 -3.83
N GLU A 108 6.47 -14.98 -3.17
CA GLU A 108 7.47 -13.91 -3.25
C GLU A 108 7.94 -13.66 -4.68
N LEU A 109 8.23 -14.72 -5.41
CA LEU A 109 8.63 -14.59 -6.82
C LEU A 109 7.51 -13.99 -7.67
N TYR A 110 6.26 -14.39 -7.44
CA TYR A 110 5.12 -13.82 -8.15
C TYR A 110 4.98 -12.33 -7.87
N ARG A 111 4.87 -11.92 -6.58
CA ARG A 111 4.62 -10.52 -6.25
C ARG A 111 5.77 -9.59 -6.62
N ARG A 112 7.03 -10.03 -6.51
CA ARG A 112 8.21 -9.25 -6.91
C ARG A 112 8.33 -9.02 -8.41
N ASN A 113 7.78 -9.92 -9.22
CA ASN A 113 7.73 -9.79 -10.67
C ASN A 113 6.43 -9.14 -11.16
N THR A 114 5.50 -8.83 -10.27
CA THR A 114 4.31 -8.05 -10.59
C THR A 114 4.66 -6.56 -10.45
N TRP A 115 4.87 -5.90 -11.58
CA TRP A 115 5.29 -4.49 -11.60
C TRP A 115 4.31 -3.57 -10.85
N ARG A 116 3.02 -3.75 -11.08
CA ARG A 116 1.90 -3.04 -10.42
C ARG A 116 0.67 -3.95 -10.39
N PRO A 117 -0.12 -3.87 -9.31
CA PRO A 117 0.04 -3.14 -8.06
C PRO A 117 1.15 -3.69 -7.15
N GLU A 118 1.61 -2.92 -6.16
CA GLU A 118 2.36 -3.46 -5.02
C GLU A 118 1.42 -4.39 -4.25
N VAL A 119 1.79 -5.65 -4.09
CA VAL A 119 1.00 -6.65 -3.36
C VAL A 119 1.51 -6.75 -1.94
N ILE A 120 0.64 -6.44 -0.98
CA ILE A 120 0.93 -6.45 0.47
C ILE A 120 -0.09 -7.34 1.17
N THR A 121 0.34 -8.14 2.13
CA THR A 121 -0.57 -8.91 2.98
C THR A 121 -1.03 -8.11 4.20
N PHE A 122 -2.11 -8.55 4.86
CA PHE A 122 -2.65 -7.83 6.02
C PHE A 122 -1.69 -7.79 7.20
N ASP A 123 -0.98 -8.88 7.46
CA ASP A 123 0.03 -8.96 8.51
C ASP A 123 1.21 -8.00 8.23
N GLU A 124 1.72 -7.94 6.99
CA GLU A 124 2.75 -6.98 6.60
C GLU A 124 2.27 -5.52 6.72
N LEU A 125 1.02 -5.24 6.33
CA LEU A 125 0.45 -3.90 6.49
C LEU A 125 0.35 -3.51 7.96
N LEU A 126 -0.08 -4.44 8.82
CA LEU A 126 -0.18 -4.22 10.26
C LEU A 126 1.18 -3.96 10.89
N GLU A 127 2.22 -4.73 10.53
CA GLU A 127 3.58 -4.51 11.02
C GLU A 127 4.15 -3.16 10.58
N ARG A 128 3.92 -2.77 9.33
CA ARG A 128 4.31 -1.42 8.86
C ARG A 128 3.60 -0.32 9.64
N ALA A 129 2.30 -0.49 9.94
CA ALA A 129 1.53 0.48 10.71
C ALA A 129 2.03 0.58 12.16
N ARG A 130 2.32 -0.54 12.81
CA ARG A 130 2.92 -0.58 14.16
C ARG A 130 4.25 0.14 14.20
N PHE A 131 5.13 -0.18 13.25
CA PHE A 131 6.43 0.48 13.15
C PHE A 131 6.33 2.00 13.05
N ILE A 132 5.41 2.52 12.22
CA ILE A 132 5.18 3.96 12.07
C ILE A 132 4.67 4.60 13.38
N VAL A 133 3.76 3.93 14.09
CA VAL A 133 3.21 4.44 15.36
C VAL A 133 4.29 4.45 16.46
N GLU A 134 5.05 3.37 16.58
CA GLU A 134 6.09 3.23 17.60
C GLU A 134 7.24 4.22 17.41
N HIS A 135 7.66 4.47 16.16
CA HIS A 135 8.79 5.37 15.87
C HIS A 135 8.37 6.81 15.59
N GLY A 136 7.12 7.03 15.14
CA GLY A 136 6.60 8.39 14.94
C GLY A 136 6.29 9.15 16.23
N GLN A 137 6.18 8.48 17.38
CA GLN A 137 6.03 9.13 18.68
C GLN A 137 7.37 9.65 19.22
N VAL A 138 8.47 9.00 18.90
CA VAL A 138 9.81 9.40 19.38
C VAL A 138 10.22 10.75 18.79
N ASP A 139 9.93 11.01 17.53
CA ASP A 139 10.26 12.28 16.86
C ASP A 139 9.46 13.48 17.40
N LEU A 140 8.26 13.26 17.96
CA LEU A 140 7.44 14.34 18.51
C LEU A 140 7.89 14.72 19.92
N ASP A 141 8.31 13.77 20.74
CA ASP A 141 8.80 14.01 22.09
C ASP A 141 10.19 14.70 22.10
N GLU A 142 11.02 14.46 21.08
CA GLU A 142 12.30 15.17 20.91
C GLU A 142 12.14 16.62 20.42
N MET A 143 11.08 16.93 19.70
CA MET A 143 10.80 18.30 19.22
C MET A 143 10.21 19.20 20.30
N ASP A 144 9.45 18.67 21.28
CA ASP A 144 8.91 19.43 22.40
C ASP A 144 9.94 19.69 23.52
N GLY A 145 11.05 18.99 23.52
CA GLY A 145 12.11 19.13 24.53
C GLY A 145 13.15 20.23 24.29
N GLN A 146 13.12 20.93 23.16
CA GLN A 146 14.17 21.89 22.78
C GLN A 146 13.80 23.38 22.88
N ASP A 147 12.63 23.73 23.39
CA ASP A 147 12.24 25.16 23.53
C ASP A 147 12.23 25.66 24.97
N ASN A 148 13.34 25.51 25.70
CA ASN A 148 13.56 26.21 26.96
C ASN A 148 15.06 26.33 27.30
N SER A 149 15.82 27.13 26.53
CA SER A 149 16.99 27.86 27.07
C SER A 149 17.52 28.79 25.97
N ASP A 150 17.23 30.09 26.10
CA ASP A 150 18.21 31.16 25.94
C ASP A 150 17.52 32.53 25.98
N ASP A 151 17.21 32.96 27.18
CA ASP A 151 17.15 34.38 27.52
C ASP A 151 18.29 34.68 28.51
N ASP A 152 19.47 34.98 27.97
CA ASP A 152 20.50 35.74 28.69
C ASP A 152 21.53 36.30 27.68
N ILE A 153 21.25 37.48 27.12
CA ILE A 153 22.23 38.32 26.47
C ILE A 153 22.58 39.44 27.49
N PRO A 154 23.79 39.43 28.09
CA PRO A 154 24.29 40.63 28.76
C PRO A 154 24.90 41.61 27.75
N PHE A 155 24.62 42.88 28.01
CA PHE A 155 25.07 44.07 27.31
C PHE A 155 26.58 44.13 27.02
#